data_e6af49b858350ee862dbfac99a0546d5
#
_entry.id   e6af49b858350ee862dbfac99a0546d5
#
_cell.length_a   1.000
_cell.length_b   1.000
_cell.length_c   1.000
_cell.angle_alpha   90.00
_cell.angle_beta   90.00
_cell.angle_gamma   90.00
#
_symmetry.space_group_name_H-M   'P 1'
#
loop_
_entity.id
_entity.type
_entity.pdbx_description
1 polymer ?
#
loop_
_entity_poly.entity_id
_entity_poly.type
_entity_poly.pdbx_seq_one_letter_code
_entity_poly.pdbx_strand_id
1 'polypeptide(L)'
;DRAFSERGQIKAIEMGESVKNIGNYAFRMCYSMKEIILPQTVDEFGKGVFENCWSLERVAIPKGTKVIDDEMFIDCNSLIEIYLPNSIDVVDDNAFSRVPKLTTLHIGPEKLEVLPETIRDVAVLSYMEKHSSDDVSQEKPNEAKLIYRYIDEHGDRLTRRAITDSRTLAISYMARRDLVKSAFISELVEMAASQKSSEIVALLIDEQNKIQREEPEQAEEAWNPFA
;
A
#
# COMPACT_ATOMS: atom_id res chain seq x y z
N ASP A 1 11.34 13.73 -24.83
CA ASP A 1 10.66 12.47 -25.09
C ASP A 1 11.65 11.39 -25.51
N ARG A 2 11.47 10.16 -25.03
CA ARG A 2 12.22 8.95 -25.40
C ARG A 2 13.76 9.05 -25.31
N ALA A 3 14.28 9.91 -24.45
CA ALA A 3 15.73 10.22 -24.39
C ALA A 3 16.60 8.97 -24.16
N PHE A 4 16.11 8.02 -23.36
CA PHE A 4 16.77 6.75 -23.06
C PHE A 4 15.90 5.53 -23.38
N SER A 5 14.84 5.71 -24.18
CA SER A 5 13.94 4.62 -24.55
C SER A 5 14.71 3.47 -25.22
N GLU A 6 14.35 2.23 -24.85
CA GLU A 6 14.94 0.99 -25.40
C GLU A 6 16.44 0.79 -25.09
N ARG A 7 16.96 1.54 -24.11
CA ARG A 7 18.34 1.38 -23.62
C ARG A 7 18.39 0.30 -22.52
N GLY A 8 18.05 -0.91 -22.87
CA GLY A 8 17.93 -2.03 -21.93
C GLY A 8 19.17 -2.37 -21.10
N GLN A 9 20.36 -1.87 -21.49
CA GLN A 9 21.61 -2.11 -20.77
C GLN A 9 21.90 -1.06 -19.68
N ILE A 10 21.13 0.04 -19.62
CA ILE A 10 21.29 1.06 -18.59
C ILE A 10 20.94 0.48 -17.22
N LYS A 11 21.89 0.52 -16.29
CA LYS A 11 21.73 0.06 -14.91
C LYS A 11 21.45 1.20 -13.94
N ALA A 12 22.02 2.36 -14.21
CA ALA A 12 21.86 3.57 -13.42
C ALA A 12 21.99 4.81 -14.31
N ILE A 13 21.35 5.88 -13.91
CA ILE A 13 21.42 7.21 -14.54
C ILE A 13 21.64 8.23 -13.45
N GLU A 14 22.59 9.11 -13.66
CA GLU A 14 22.80 10.29 -12.85
C GLU A 14 22.23 11.51 -13.59
N MET A 15 21.33 12.22 -12.93
CA MET A 15 20.67 13.41 -13.47
C MET A 15 21.10 14.64 -12.67
N GLY A 16 21.43 15.72 -13.39
CA GLY A 16 21.77 17.00 -12.76
C GLY A 16 20.52 17.69 -12.16
N GLU A 17 20.76 18.49 -11.13
CA GLU A 17 19.71 19.24 -10.40
C GLU A 17 19.03 20.35 -11.24
N SER A 18 19.39 20.53 -12.49
CA SER A 18 18.70 21.44 -13.42
C SER A 18 17.55 20.80 -14.18
N VAL A 19 17.40 19.46 -14.10
CA VAL A 19 16.31 18.74 -14.77
C VAL A 19 15.00 19.03 -14.03
N LYS A 20 14.00 19.53 -14.76
CA LYS A 20 12.65 19.81 -14.24
C LYS A 20 11.62 18.85 -14.81
N ASN A 21 11.78 18.48 -16.09
CA ASN A 21 10.78 17.70 -16.81
C ASN A 21 11.40 16.42 -17.35
N ILE A 22 10.72 15.31 -17.18
CA ILE A 22 11.07 14.03 -17.80
C ILE A 22 9.96 13.70 -18.80
N GLY A 23 10.31 13.75 -20.10
CA GLY A 23 9.32 13.65 -21.18
C GLY A 23 8.80 12.23 -21.39
N ASN A 24 7.81 12.10 -22.30
CA ASN A 24 7.13 10.86 -22.61
C ASN A 24 8.12 9.74 -22.95
N TYR A 25 7.91 8.56 -22.33
CA TYR A 25 8.65 7.33 -22.59
C TYR A 25 10.18 7.47 -22.41
N ALA A 26 10.63 8.41 -21.54
CA ALA A 26 12.04 8.74 -21.43
C ALA A 26 12.93 7.55 -21.07
N PHE A 27 12.46 6.64 -20.20
CA PHE A 27 13.16 5.43 -19.77
C PHE A 27 12.43 4.15 -20.16
N ARG A 28 11.48 4.23 -21.10
CA ARG A 28 10.75 3.07 -21.58
C ARG A 28 11.71 1.94 -21.99
N MET A 29 11.42 0.70 -21.54
CA MET A 29 12.23 -0.49 -21.87
C MET A 29 13.70 -0.42 -21.39
N CYS A 30 13.98 0.28 -20.28
CA CYS A 30 15.26 0.20 -19.60
C CYS A 30 15.31 -1.05 -18.69
N TYR A 31 15.42 -2.22 -19.28
CA TYR A 31 15.22 -3.52 -18.62
C TYR A 31 16.18 -3.83 -17.46
N SER A 32 17.39 -3.28 -17.46
CA SER A 32 18.42 -3.56 -16.45
C SER A 32 18.45 -2.56 -15.30
N MET A 33 17.64 -1.51 -15.38
CA MET A 33 17.61 -0.44 -14.37
C MET A 33 16.82 -0.92 -13.15
N LYS A 34 17.50 -1.08 -12.02
CA LYS A 34 16.89 -1.56 -10.75
C LYS A 34 16.36 -0.43 -9.89
N GLU A 35 17.01 0.69 -9.93
CA GLU A 35 16.64 1.90 -9.19
C GLU A 35 17.00 3.15 -10.00
N ILE A 36 16.33 4.24 -9.69
CA ILE A 36 16.63 5.54 -10.29
C ILE A 36 16.53 6.60 -9.21
N ILE A 37 17.51 7.49 -9.17
CA ILE A 37 17.51 8.67 -8.30
C ILE A 37 17.03 9.86 -9.13
N LEU A 38 15.84 10.33 -8.79
CA LEU A 38 15.22 11.48 -9.43
C LEU A 38 15.59 12.76 -8.66
N PRO A 39 16.13 13.80 -9.33
CA PRO A 39 16.40 15.10 -8.68
C PRO A 39 15.09 15.68 -8.11
N GLN A 40 15.19 16.35 -6.95
CA GLN A 40 14.01 17.02 -6.33
C GLN A 40 13.48 18.22 -7.14
N THR A 41 14.18 18.62 -8.17
CA THR A 41 13.79 19.66 -9.11
C THR A 41 12.84 19.18 -10.21
N VAL A 42 12.69 17.84 -10.35
CA VAL A 42 11.72 17.26 -11.31
C VAL A 42 10.32 17.38 -10.73
N ASP A 43 9.44 18.06 -11.44
CA ASP A 43 8.04 18.26 -11.07
C ASP A 43 7.04 17.79 -12.15
N GLU A 44 7.52 17.57 -13.39
CA GLU A 44 6.69 17.10 -14.49
C GLU A 44 7.21 15.77 -15.08
N PHE A 45 6.31 14.83 -15.22
CA PHE A 45 6.52 13.54 -15.90
C PHE A 45 5.54 13.41 -17.05
N GLY A 46 6.03 12.90 -18.17
CA GLY A 46 5.16 12.52 -19.28
C GLY A 46 4.63 11.10 -19.15
N LYS A 47 3.85 10.70 -20.16
CA LYS A 47 3.27 9.36 -20.28
C LYS A 47 4.35 8.27 -20.38
N GLY A 48 4.13 7.13 -19.75
CA GLY A 48 4.90 5.91 -19.92
C GLY A 48 6.39 6.04 -19.59
N VAL A 49 6.78 6.96 -18.69
CA VAL A 49 8.20 7.26 -18.42
C VAL A 49 9.00 6.01 -18.08
N PHE A 50 8.47 5.10 -17.27
CA PHE A 50 9.12 3.86 -16.85
C PHE A 50 8.42 2.62 -17.41
N GLU A 51 7.61 2.76 -18.47
CA GLU A 51 6.94 1.64 -19.12
C GLU A 51 7.94 0.51 -19.45
N ASN A 52 7.59 -0.73 -19.07
CA ASN A 52 8.43 -1.91 -19.30
C ASN A 52 9.85 -1.84 -18.68
N CYS A 53 10.02 -1.14 -17.55
CA CYS A 53 11.27 -1.20 -16.76
C CYS A 53 11.22 -2.44 -15.86
N TRP A 54 11.43 -3.63 -16.42
CA TRP A 54 11.18 -4.93 -15.77
C TRP A 54 11.99 -5.19 -14.50
N SER A 55 13.18 -4.61 -14.39
CA SER A 55 14.05 -4.78 -13.21
C SER A 55 13.88 -3.69 -12.16
N LEU A 56 13.09 -2.65 -12.44
CA LEU A 56 12.91 -1.52 -11.53
C LEU A 56 12.24 -2.00 -10.24
N GLU A 57 12.94 -1.87 -9.11
CA GLU A 57 12.52 -2.38 -7.81
C GLU A 57 11.95 -1.28 -6.91
N ARG A 58 12.53 -0.08 -6.96
CA ARG A 58 12.17 1.05 -6.10
C ARG A 58 12.21 2.37 -6.86
N VAL A 59 11.25 3.25 -6.53
CA VAL A 59 11.21 4.62 -7.05
C VAL A 59 10.70 5.58 -5.97
N ALA A 60 11.35 6.73 -5.84
CA ALA A 60 10.85 7.84 -5.05
C ALA A 60 10.51 9.00 -5.99
N ILE A 61 9.25 9.36 -6.04
CA ILE A 61 8.76 10.49 -6.86
C ILE A 61 9.06 11.80 -6.14
N PRO A 62 9.65 12.81 -6.83
CA PRO A 62 10.01 14.08 -6.25
C PRO A 62 8.82 14.88 -5.69
N LYS A 63 9.08 15.69 -4.64
CA LYS A 63 8.05 16.40 -3.88
C LYS A 63 7.23 17.42 -4.67
N GLY A 64 7.72 17.90 -5.82
CA GLY A 64 7.00 18.87 -6.68
C GLY A 64 5.93 18.25 -7.58
N THR A 65 6.01 16.93 -7.81
CA THR A 65 5.16 16.22 -8.76
C THR A 65 3.68 16.29 -8.35
N LYS A 66 2.81 16.60 -9.31
CA LYS A 66 1.35 16.71 -9.16
C LYS A 66 0.59 15.55 -9.79
N VAL A 67 1.15 14.98 -10.86
CA VAL A 67 0.45 13.99 -11.71
C VAL A 67 1.35 12.79 -11.93
N ILE A 68 0.79 11.60 -11.73
CA ILE A 68 1.32 10.33 -12.23
C ILE A 68 0.47 9.97 -13.44
N ASP A 69 1.06 10.14 -14.61
CA ASP A 69 0.36 10.02 -15.90
C ASP A 69 0.19 8.56 -16.35
N ASP A 70 -0.62 8.37 -17.38
CA ASP A 70 -0.95 7.09 -17.98
C ASP A 70 0.31 6.24 -18.32
N GLU A 71 0.22 4.95 -18.08
CA GLU A 71 1.27 3.95 -18.36
C GLU A 71 2.61 4.17 -17.64
N MET A 72 2.69 5.10 -16.67
CA MET A 72 3.99 5.51 -16.12
C MET A 72 4.82 4.34 -15.57
N PHE A 73 4.20 3.34 -14.94
CA PHE A 73 4.85 2.14 -14.38
C PHE A 73 4.29 0.83 -14.94
N ILE A 74 3.58 0.90 -16.07
CA ILE A 74 3.01 -0.31 -16.68
C ILE A 74 4.10 -1.34 -16.96
N ASP A 75 3.83 -2.62 -16.61
CA ASP A 75 4.78 -3.73 -16.77
C ASP A 75 6.11 -3.58 -16.01
N CYS A 76 6.18 -2.78 -14.94
CA CYS A 76 7.30 -2.78 -14.02
C CYS A 76 7.23 -4.03 -13.12
N ASN A 77 7.57 -5.20 -13.69
CA ASN A 77 7.33 -6.51 -13.08
C ASN A 77 8.11 -6.78 -11.78
N SER A 78 9.14 -6.01 -11.49
CA SER A 78 9.94 -6.11 -10.25
C SER A 78 9.69 -4.98 -9.27
N LEU A 79 8.78 -4.04 -9.56
CA LEU A 79 8.52 -2.90 -8.68
C LEU A 79 7.90 -3.39 -7.37
N ILE A 80 8.61 -3.18 -6.27
CA ILE A 80 8.25 -3.63 -4.92
C ILE A 80 7.78 -2.45 -4.08
N GLU A 81 8.45 -1.29 -4.22
CA GLU A 81 8.27 -0.15 -3.35
C GLU A 81 8.23 1.16 -4.12
N ILE A 82 7.27 2.03 -3.79
CA ILE A 82 7.16 3.37 -4.34
C ILE A 82 6.83 4.40 -3.26
N TYR A 83 7.48 5.56 -3.36
CA TYR A 83 7.19 6.74 -2.55
C TYR A 83 6.53 7.80 -3.41
N LEU A 84 5.28 8.12 -3.11
CA LEU A 84 4.52 9.20 -3.73
C LEU A 84 4.46 10.41 -2.77
N PRO A 85 4.73 11.62 -3.25
CA PRO A 85 4.67 12.82 -2.41
C PRO A 85 3.23 13.26 -2.16
N ASN A 86 2.99 13.94 -1.04
CA ASN A 86 1.67 14.50 -0.71
C ASN A 86 1.21 15.61 -1.68
N SER A 87 2.09 16.05 -2.58
CA SER A 87 1.72 16.99 -3.64
C SER A 87 0.91 16.37 -4.77
N ILE A 88 0.85 15.04 -4.87
CA ILE A 88 0.09 14.34 -5.92
C ILE A 88 -1.39 14.70 -5.83
N ASP A 89 -1.95 15.13 -6.96
CA ASP A 89 -3.36 15.47 -7.10
C ASP A 89 -4.10 14.46 -8.01
N VAL A 90 -3.36 13.80 -8.93
CA VAL A 90 -3.92 12.82 -9.88
C VAL A 90 -2.98 11.65 -10.06
N VAL A 91 -3.52 10.44 -10.03
CA VAL A 91 -2.87 9.21 -10.45
C VAL A 91 -3.77 8.53 -11.47
N ASP A 92 -3.27 8.33 -12.69
CA ASP A 92 -4.02 7.65 -13.74
C ASP A 92 -4.30 6.18 -13.40
N ASP A 93 -5.48 5.68 -13.79
CA ASP A 93 -5.90 4.30 -13.49
C ASP A 93 -4.98 3.24 -14.08
N ASN A 94 -4.32 3.52 -15.19
CA ASN A 94 -3.38 2.60 -15.83
C ASN A 94 -1.93 2.78 -15.38
N ALA A 95 -1.64 3.81 -14.59
CA ALA A 95 -0.26 4.14 -14.19
C ALA A 95 0.48 2.95 -13.57
N PHE A 96 -0.23 2.09 -12.82
CA PHE A 96 0.30 0.92 -12.12
C PHE A 96 -0.25 -0.41 -12.67
N SER A 97 -0.65 -0.45 -13.94
CA SER A 97 -1.13 -1.68 -14.54
C SER A 97 -0.01 -2.72 -14.65
N ARG A 98 -0.32 -3.96 -14.28
CA ARG A 98 0.62 -5.09 -14.34
C ARG A 98 1.93 -4.87 -13.55
N VAL A 99 1.78 -4.45 -12.27
CA VAL A 99 2.87 -4.35 -11.27
C VAL A 99 2.71 -5.41 -10.17
N PRO A 100 2.89 -6.70 -10.48
CA PRO A 100 2.46 -7.81 -9.62
C PRO A 100 3.20 -7.91 -8.29
N LYS A 101 4.37 -7.29 -8.18
CA LYS A 101 5.21 -7.32 -6.97
C LYS A 101 5.10 -6.08 -6.09
N LEU A 102 4.24 -5.12 -6.44
CA LEU A 102 4.08 -3.91 -5.63
C LEU A 102 3.41 -4.26 -4.29
N THR A 103 4.21 -4.26 -3.24
CA THR A 103 3.78 -4.55 -1.86
C THR A 103 3.86 -3.36 -0.94
N THR A 104 4.65 -2.34 -1.27
CA THR A 104 4.85 -1.17 -0.42
C THR A 104 4.61 0.12 -1.18
N LEU A 105 3.66 0.92 -0.69
CA LEU A 105 3.32 2.22 -1.26
C LEU A 105 3.23 3.26 -0.15
N HIS A 106 4.10 4.26 -0.20
CA HIS A 106 4.13 5.36 0.76
C HIS A 106 3.45 6.59 0.16
N ILE A 107 2.39 7.03 0.81
CA ILE A 107 1.65 8.26 0.50
C ILE A 107 1.00 8.77 1.79
N GLY A 108 0.69 10.06 1.88
CA GLY A 108 -0.08 10.59 3.01
C GLY A 108 -1.49 10.01 3.05
N PRO A 109 -2.02 9.70 4.24
CA PRO A 109 -3.34 9.07 4.38
C PRO A 109 -4.46 9.92 3.78
N GLU A 110 -4.33 11.24 3.74
CA GLU A 110 -5.25 12.19 3.13
C GLU A 110 -5.30 12.11 1.59
N LYS A 111 -4.34 11.40 0.99
CA LYS A 111 -4.22 11.22 -0.46
C LYS A 111 -4.70 9.84 -0.95
N LEU A 112 -5.27 9.01 -0.09
CA LEU A 112 -5.71 7.67 -0.45
C LEU A 112 -6.67 7.66 -1.64
N GLU A 113 -7.59 8.62 -1.70
CA GLU A 113 -8.62 8.68 -2.76
C GLU A 113 -8.09 9.05 -4.15
N VAL A 114 -6.91 9.67 -4.25
CA VAL A 114 -6.31 9.97 -5.56
C VAL A 114 -5.71 8.72 -6.21
N LEU A 115 -5.51 7.63 -5.45
CA LEU A 115 -4.96 6.39 -5.97
C LEU A 115 -6.02 5.60 -6.74
N PRO A 116 -5.64 4.90 -7.82
CA PRO A 116 -6.47 3.85 -8.42
C PRO A 116 -6.86 2.80 -7.38
N GLU A 117 -8.10 2.28 -7.47
CA GLU A 117 -8.60 1.29 -6.52
C GLU A 117 -7.71 0.05 -6.43
N THR A 118 -7.10 -0.35 -7.54
CA THR A 118 -6.22 -1.51 -7.67
C THR A 118 -5.00 -1.49 -6.73
N ILE A 119 -4.55 -0.30 -6.32
CA ILE A 119 -3.36 -0.13 -5.44
C ILE A 119 -3.69 0.46 -4.06
N ARG A 120 -4.94 0.82 -3.78
CA ARG A 120 -5.35 1.35 -2.46
C ARG A 120 -5.09 0.36 -1.33
N ASP A 121 -5.36 -0.93 -1.55
CA ASP A 121 -5.03 -1.97 -0.56
C ASP A 121 -3.55 -1.97 -0.19
N VAL A 122 -2.66 -1.81 -1.18
CA VAL A 122 -1.21 -1.75 -0.94
C VAL A 122 -0.86 -0.55 -0.06
N ALA A 123 -1.44 0.62 -0.36
CA ALA A 123 -1.21 1.85 0.41
C ALA A 123 -1.70 1.71 1.86
N VAL A 124 -2.90 1.16 2.07
CA VAL A 124 -3.49 0.97 3.40
C VAL A 124 -2.69 -0.04 4.21
N LEU A 125 -2.31 -1.18 3.63
CA LEU A 125 -1.46 -2.17 4.31
C LEU A 125 -0.08 -1.61 4.65
N SER A 126 0.52 -0.80 3.78
CA SER A 126 1.80 -0.11 4.06
C SER A 126 1.67 0.92 5.18
N TYR A 127 0.54 1.65 5.23
CA TYR A 127 0.23 2.55 6.35
C TYR A 127 0.13 1.80 7.67
N MET A 128 -0.62 0.69 7.71
CA MET A 128 -0.77 -0.15 8.90
C MET A 128 0.57 -0.66 9.43
N GLU A 129 1.44 -1.14 8.55
CA GLU A 129 2.77 -1.64 8.94
C GLU A 129 3.64 -0.54 9.54
N LYS A 130 3.65 0.63 8.90
CA LYS A 130 4.41 1.79 9.39
C LYS A 130 3.96 2.23 10.79
N HIS A 131 2.66 2.12 11.08
CA HIS A 131 2.04 2.58 12.33
C HIS A 131 1.68 1.43 13.28
N SER A 132 2.21 0.23 13.06
CA SER A 132 1.88 -0.97 13.84
C SER A 132 2.32 -0.88 15.31
N SER A 133 3.37 -0.12 15.60
CA SER A 133 3.91 0.09 16.96
C SER A 133 3.38 1.35 17.65
N ASP A 134 2.59 2.18 16.97
CA ASP A 134 2.10 3.44 17.52
C ASP A 134 1.14 3.18 18.70
N ASP A 135 1.17 4.06 19.68
CA ASP A 135 0.26 4.00 20.84
C ASP A 135 -1.16 4.37 20.41
N VAL A 136 -2.06 3.39 20.48
CA VAL A 136 -3.47 3.53 20.09
C VAL A 136 -4.15 4.69 20.83
N SER A 137 -3.76 4.96 22.09
CA SER A 137 -4.35 6.04 22.90
C SER A 137 -3.98 7.45 22.44
N GLN A 138 -2.91 7.59 21.66
CA GLN A 138 -2.39 8.87 21.15
C GLN A 138 -2.72 9.10 19.67
N GLU A 139 -3.40 8.14 19.05
CA GLU A 139 -3.76 8.21 17.65
C GLU A 139 -4.71 9.37 17.37
N LYS A 140 -4.46 10.09 16.28
CA LYS A 140 -5.31 11.20 15.83
C LYS A 140 -6.22 10.71 14.71
N PRO A 141 -7.43 10.25 15.01
CA PRO A 141 -8.35 9.65 14.01
C PRO A 141 -8.62 10.57 12.82
N ASN A 142 -8.56 11.89 13.03
CA ASN A 142 -8.79 12.87 11.97
C ASN A 142 -7.71 12.88 10.89
N GLU A 143 -6.46 12.56 11.22
CA GLU A 143 -5.34 12.52 10.26
C GLU A 143 -5.41 11.28 9.37
N ALA A 144 -5.95 10.16 9.89
CA ALA A 144 -6.07 8.89 9.17
C ALA A 144 -7.52 8.53 8.80
N LYS A 145 -8.44 9.51 8.78
CA LYS A 145 -9.88 9.28 8.57
C LYS A 145 -10.19 8.46 7.31
N LEU A 146 -9.49 8.71 6.21
CA LEU A 146 -9.71 7.97 4.96
C LEU A 146 -9.23 6.52 5.07
N ILE A 147 -8.13 6.28 5.79
CA ILE A 147 -7.62 4.94 6.06
C ILE A 147 -8.65 4.15 6.88
N TYR A 148 -9.15 4.70 7.99
CA TYR A 148 -10.15 4.02 8.83
C TYR A 148 -11.45 3.73 8.09
N ARG A 149 -11.96 4.69 7.29
CA ARG A 149 -13.12 4.47 6.45
C ARG A 149 -12.88 3.33 5.46
N TYR A 150 -11.73 3.31 4.81
CA TYR A 150 -11.38 2.25 3.86
C TYR A 150 -11.27 0.87 4.54
N ILE A 151 -10.71 0.82 5.76
CA ILE A 151 -10.64 -0.42 6.53
C ILE A 151 -12.04 -0.90 6.92
N ASP A 152 -12.93 -0.02 7.35
CA ASP A 152 -14.30 -0.37 7.71
C ASP A 152 -15.06 -0.98 6.52
N GLU A 153 -14.90 -0.41 5.34
CA GLU A 153 -15.53 -0.89 4.11
C GLU A 153 -14.90 -2.18 3.56
N HIS A 154 -13.59 -2.37 3.71
CA HIS A 154 -12.82 -3.42 3.04
C HIS A 154 -12.01 -4.33 3.96
N GLY A 155 -12.24 -4.30 5.28
CA GLY A 155 -11.40 -4.95 6.28
C GLY A 155 -11.22 -6.46 6.07
N ASP A 156 -12.27 -7.19 5.67
CA ASP A 156 -12.15 -8.63 5.35
C ASP A 156 -11.17 -8.88 4.19
N ARG A 157 -11.31 -8.13 3.09
CA ARG A 157 -10.40 -8.23 1.94
C ARG A 157 -8.96 -7.88 2.32
N LEU A 158 -8.77 -6.81 3.11
CA LEU A 158 -7.46 -6.38 3.58
C LEU A 158 -6.80 -7.43 4.47
N THR A 159 -7.57 -8.03 5.40
CA THR A 159 -7.06 -9.08 6.29
C THR A 159 -6.64 -10.31 5.50
N ARG A 160 -7.46 -10.80 4.56
CA ARG A 160 -7.13 -11.92 3.68
C ARG A 160 -5.88 -11.64 2.86
N ARG A 161 -5.76 -10.44 2.30
CA ARG A 161 -4.58 -10.02 1.56
C ARG A 161 -3.35 -9.97 2.45
N ALA A 162 -3.44 -9.40 3.66
CA ALA A 162 -2.34 -9.35 4.61
C ALA A 162 -1.85 -10.75 5.02
N ILE A 163 -2.76 -11.72 5.19
CA ILE A 163 -2.41 -13.12 5.44
C ILE A 163 -1.68 -13.72 4.23
N THR A 164 -2.23 -13.55 3.02
CA THR A 164 -1.64 -14.08 1.78
C THR A 164 -0.24 -13.55 1.54
N ASP A 165 -0.04 -12.25 1.78
CA ASP A 165 1.23 -11.55 1.59
C ASP A 165 2.17 -11.68 2.82
N SER A 166 1.77 -12.46 3.86
CA SER A 166 2.51 -12.66 5.13
C SER A 166 2.85 -11.35 5.85
N ARG A 167 1.94 -10.38 5.84
CA ARG A 167 2.12 -9.03 6.41
C ARG A 167 1.73 -8.99 7.90
N THR A 168 2.54 -9.60 8.76
CA THR A 168 2.28 -9.73 10.20
C THR A 168 2.02 -8.40 10.91
N LEU A 169 2.77 -7.34 10.55
CA LEU A 169 2.60 -6.03 11.19
C LEU A 169 1.25 -5.39 10.84
N ALA A 170 0.73 -5.59 9.62
CA ALA A 170 -0.61 -5.12 9.26
C ALA A 170 -1.69 -5.84 10.06
N ILE A 171 -1.58 -7.16 10.24
CA ILE A 171 -2.49 -7.93 11.10
C ILE A 171 -2.40 -7.45 12.55
N SER A 172 -1.19 -7.26 13.08
CA SER A 172 -0.99 -6.71 14.43
C SER A 172 -1.62 -5.33 14.61
N TYR A 173 -1.50 -4.45 13.59
CA TYR A 173 -2.17 -3.15 13.60
C TYR A 173 -3.70 -3.29 13.72
N MET A 174 -4.30 -4.18 12.92
CA MET A 174 -5.74 -4.41 12.91
C MET A 174 -6.24 -5.03 14.23
N ALA A 175 -5.56 -6.04 14.75
CA ALA A 175 -5.92 -6.71 16.00
C ALA A 175 -5.85 -5.76 17.21
N ARG A 176 -4.81 -4.94 17.30
CA ARG A 176 -4.67 -3.96 18.41
C ARG A 176 -5.74 -2.85 18.41
N ARG A 177 -6.48 -2.68 17.33
CA ARG A 177 -7.49 -1.63 17.13
C ARG A 177 -8.89 -2.18 16.92
N ASP A 178 -9.09 -3.46 17.20
CA ASP A 178 -10.39 -4.16 17.06
C ASP A 178 -10.99 -4.06 15.63
N LEU A 179 -10.11 -4.02 14.62
CA LEU A 179 -10.49 -3.86 13.21
C LEU A 179 -10.67 -5.20 12.48
N VAL A 180 -10.36 -6.34 13.12
CA VAL A 180 -10.60 -7.67 12.56
C VAL A 180 -12.06 -8.04 12.78
N LYS A 181 -12.80 -8.30 11.70
CA LYS A 181 -14.23 -8.60 11.79
C LYS A 181 -14.46 -10.01 12.37
N SER A 182 -15.26 -10.09 13.46
CA SER A 182 -15.58 -11.32 14.19
C SER A 182 -16.19 -12.41 13.31
N ALA A 183 -17.05 -12.03 12.37
CA ALA A 183 -17.79 -12.95 11.51
C ALA A 183 -16.90 -13.92 10.70
N PHE A 184 -15.66 -13.57 10.45
CA PHE A 184 -14.74 -14.35 9.59
C PHE A 184 -13.52 -14.88 10.34
N ILE A 185 -13.39 -14.62 11.65
CA ILE A 185 -12.15 -14.86 12.40
C ILE A 185 -11.68 -16.33 12.31
N SER A 186 -12.60 -17.29 12.41
CA SER A 186 -12.26 -18.72 12.33
C SER A 186 -11.69 -19.12 10.96
N GLU A 187 -12.29 -18.59 9.88
CA GLU A 187 -11.81 -18.82 8.50
C GLU A 187 -10.43 -18.18 8.28
N LEU A 188 -10.21 -16.97 8.84
CA LEU A 188 -8.91 -16.28 8.77
C LEU A 188 -7.81 -17.05 9.51
N VAL A 189 -8.12 -17.67 10.66
CA VAL A 189 -7.20 -18.55 11.39
C VAL A 189 -6.82 -19.76 10.55
N GLU A 190 -7.79 -20.44 9.92
CA GLU A 190 -7.53 -21.58 9.04
C GLU A 190 -6.69 -21.18 7.82
N MET A 191 -7.00 -20.04 7.22
CA MET A 191 -6.23 -19.50 6.10
C MET A 191 -4.78 -19.24 6.49
N ALA A 192 -4.52 -18.58 7.64
CA ALA A 192 -3.18 -18.30 8.14
C ALA A 192 -2.41 -19.60 8.47
N ALA A 193 -3.09 -20.62 9.03
CA ALA A 193 -2.51 -21.91 9.30
C ALA A 193 -2.09 -22.63 8.00
N SER A 194 -2.89 -22.55 6.95
CA SER A 194 -2.56 -23.11 5.63
C SER A 194 -1.32 -22.49 5.01
N GLN A 195 -1.09 -21.20 5.27
CA GLN A 195 0.10 -20.44 4.86
C GLN A 195 1.34 -20.71 5.75
N LYS A 196 1.19 -21.55 6.80
CA LYS A 196 2.24 -21.83 7.78
C LYS A 196 2.77 -20.59 8.52
N SER A 197 1.97 -19.56 8.65
CA SER A 197 2.33 -18.31 9.34
C SER A 197 1.92 -18.39 10.81
N SER A 198 2.76 -19.05 11.64
CA SER A 198 2.49 -19.28 13.07
C SER A 198 2.27 -17.98 13.86
N GLU A 199 2.95 -16.90 13.48
CA GLU A 199 2.83 -15.61 14.15
C GLU A 199 1.46 -14.96 13.85
N ILE A 200 1.01 -14.96 12.60
CA ILE A 200 -0.33 -14.49 12.24
C ILE A 200 -1.42 -15.33 12.88
N VAL A 201 -1.25 -16.67 12.90
CA VAL A 201 -2.18 -17.57 13.60
C VAL A 201 -2.32 -17.20 15.08
N ALA A 202 -1.19 -16.94 15.76
CA ALA A 202 -1.22 -16.56 17.18
C ALA A 202 -1.98 -15.23 17.40
N LEU A 203 -1.75 -14.21 16.56
CA LEU A 203 -2.45 -12.94 16.63
C LEU A 203 -3.97 -13.09 16.41
N LEU A 204 -4.37 -13.88 15.42
CA LEU A 204 -5.79 -14.09 15.12
C LEU A 204 -6.50 -14.94 16.18
N ILE A 205 -5.82 -15.94 16.79
CA ILE A 205 -6.37 -16.70 17.90
C ILE A 205 -6.55 -15.83 19.15
N ASP A 206 -5.60 -14.94 19.43
CA ASP A 206 -5.72 -14.00 20.55
C ASP A 206 -6.93 -13.08 20.35
N GLU A 207 -7.11 -12.56 19.16
CA GLU A 207 -8.27 -11.73 18.80
C GLU A 207 -9.58 -12.53 18.88
N GLN A 208 -9.61 -13.77 18.40
CA GLN A 208 -10.77 -14.65 18.52
C GLN A 208 -11.17 -14.89 19.98
N ASN A 209 -10.21 -15.14 20.85
CA ASN A 209 -10.45 -15.32 22.29
C ASN A 209 -10.98 -14.03 22.96
N LYS A 210 -10.54 -12.88 22.52
CA LYS A 210 -11.02 -11.58 22.99
C LYS A 210 -12.48 -11.37 22.63
N ILE A 211 -12.84 -11.56 21.36
CA ILE A 211 -14.20 -11.47 20.85
C ILE A 211 -15.14 -12.41 21.63
N GLN A 212 -14.75 -13.66 21.85
CA GLN A 212 -15.54 -14.65 22.58
C GLN A 212 -15.77 -14.30 24.07
N ARG A 213 -14.89 -13.51 24.67
CA ARG A 213 -15.07 -13.01 26.05
C ARG A 213 -16.03 -11.82 26.13
N GLU A 214 -16.08 -10.99 25.10
CA GLU A 214 -16.94 -9.80 25.04
C GLU A 214 -18.40 -10.13 24.68
N GLU A 215 -18.65 -11.19 23.87
CA GLU A 215 -20.02 -11.61 23.49
C GLU A 215 -20.93 -12.03 24.67
N PRO A 216 -20.51 -12.72 25.73
CA PRO A 216 -21.37 -13.10 26.86
C PRO A 216 -21.80 -11.92 27.73
N GLU A 217 -20.98 -10.89 27.90
CA GLU A 217 -21.34 -9.71 28.72
C GLU A 217 -22.49 -8.91 28.09
N GLN A 218 -22.54 -8.79 26.77
CA GLN A 218 -23.63 -8.09 26.08
C GLN A 218 -24.95 -8.89 26.08
N ALA A 219 -24.87 -10.22 26.11
CA ALA A 219 -26.08 -11.08 26.19
C ALA A 219 -26.70 -11.09 27.58
N GLU A 220 -25.92 -10.93 28.65
CA GLU A 220 -26.43 -10.82 30.02
C GLU A 220 -27.05 -9.45 30.35
N GLU A 221 -26.49 -8.36 29.79
CA GLU A 221 -27.10 -7.01 29.96
C GLU A 221 -28.42 -6.85 29.18
N ALA A 222 -28.61 -7.57 28.08
CA ALA A 222 -29.83 -7.50 27.27
C ALA A 222 -31.03 -8.28 27.85
N TRP A 223 -30.80 -9.21 28.81
CA TRP A 223 -31.89 -10.03 29.41
C TRP A 223 -32.20 -9.62 30.84
N ASN A 224 -33.01 -8.58 31.00
CA ASN A 224 -33.66 -8.27 32.26
C ASN A 224 -35.18 -8.33 32.09
N PRO A 225 -35.83 -9.47 32.46
CA PRO A 225 -37.26 -9.65 32.28
C PRO A 225 -38.14 -8.81 33.26
N PHE A 226 -37.50 -7.96 34.10
CA PHE A 226 -38.21 -7.20 35.13
C PHE A 226 -37.79 -5.72 35.18
N ALA A 227 -37.16 -5.14 34.15
CA ALA A 227 -36.86 -3.72 34.05
C ALA A 227 -38.02 -2.95 33.43
#